data_07c88eff3f8dce8b82b4006346128a9c
#
_entry.id   07c88eff3f8dce8b82b4006346128a9c
#
_cell.length_a   1.000
_cell.length_b   1.000
_cell.length_c   1.000
_cell.angle_alpha   90.00
_cell.angle_beta   90.00
_cell.angle_gamma   90.00
#
_symmetry.space_group_name_H-M   'P 1'
#
loop_
_entity.id
_entity.type
_entity.pdbx_description
1 polymer ?
#
loop_
_entity_poly.entity_id
_entity_poly.type
_entity_poly.pdbx_seq_one_letter_code
_entity_poly.pdbx_strand_id
1 'polypeptide(L)'
;YNSYNNHGGLGLINLPSARFYDEGNFGFTLYDGMPDQKVTFTSSPYSWLEASFFYMNIQEGGWAGAINKDYKDKGFNLKLRLKEEGILPAIAIGINDLAGTGYYGSEYIVGSYGINNIDTHFGLAWGNLNGSKRSFKNPFSILSSSFSERPSDDTGYGGQFQASRYFSDENVSPFFGISYALNDKILLKFETDTTRLDQKIPFKNKNPSKRISSAVEYKYNDNLTFAISNERDDYFSFKFIYKRNATKDTGNY
;
A
#
# COMPACT_ATOMS: atom_id res chain seq x y z
N TYR A 1 7.99 15.89 -0.12
CA TYR A 1 7.55 15.34 1.16
C TYR A 1 6.88 13.99 0.92
N ASN A 2 7.54 12.90 1.33
CA ASN A 2 7.08 11.53 1.16
C ASN A 2 6.70 10.95 2.53
N SER A 3 5.71 10.09 2.58
CA SER A 3 5.35 9.38 3.79
C SER A 3 4.80 7.98 3.50
N TYR A 4 4.66 7.18 4.57
CA TYR A 4 4.15 5.80 4.46
C TYR A 4 2.63 5.78 4.29
N ASN A 5 2.15 4.86 3.46
CA ASN A 5 0.73 4.54 3.30
C ASN A 5 0.23 3.61 4.44
N ASN A 6 -1.02 3.19 4.38
CA ASN A 6 -1.62 2.31 5.40
C ASN A 6 -1.05 0.87 5.39
N HIS A 7 -0.32 0.49 4.34
CA HIS A 7 0.40 -0.79 4.25
C HIS A 7 1.87 -0.69 4.68
N GLY A 8 2.31 0.53 5.08
CA GLY A 8 3.66 0.77 5.57
C GLY A 8 4.70 1.04 4.49
N GLY A 9 4.38 0.91 3.21
CA GLY A 9 5.24 1.33 2.11
C GLY A 9 5.11 2.83 1.82
N LEU A 10 6.09 3.45 1.16
CA LEU A 10 5.93 4.82 0.68
C LEU A 10 4.80 4.91 -0.35
N GLY A 11 3.86 5.82 -0.09
CA GLY A 11 2.68 5.94 -0.93
C GLY A 11 1.69 7.00 -0.47
N LEU A 12 0.46 6.86 -0.92
CA LEU A 12 -0.65 7.74 -0.63
C LEU A 12 -1.38 7.32 0.67
N ILE A 13 -2.63 6.89 0.57
CA ILE A 13 -3.43 6.39 1.70
C ILE A 13 -3.36 4.87 1.70
N ASN A 14 -3.93 4.21 0.72
CA ASN A 14 -3.85 2.77 0.48
C ASN A 14 -2.96 2.43 -0.74
N LEU A 15 -2.80 3.36 -1.67
CA LEU A 15 -2.06 3.15 -2.91
C LEU A 15 -0.55 3.39 -2.74
N PRO A 16 0.28 2.62 -3.47
CA PRO A 16 1.73 2.80 -3.50
C PRO A 16 2.15 4.02 -4.33
N SER A 17 3.41 4.43 -4.13
CA SER A 17 4.12 5.36 -5.01
C SER A 17 5.45 4.76 -5.48
N ALA A 18 6.02 5.33 -6.55
CA ALA A 18 7.38 5.01 -7.00
C ALA A 18 8.46 5.79 -6.23
N ARG A 19 8.10 6.34 -5.07
CA ARG A 19 9.01 7.07 -4.19
C ARG A 19 9.73 6.12 -3.24
N PHE A 20 10.97 6.47 -2.90
CA PHE A 20 11.82 5.76 -1.95
C PHE A 20 12.46 6.76 -1.01
N TYR A 21 12.72 6.36 0.22
CA TYR A 21 13.63 7.06 1.09
C TYR A 21 15.08 6.70 0.73
N ASP A 22 16.00 7.52 1.19
CA ASP A 22 17.43 7.25 1.08
C ASP A 22 17.80 5.94 1.79
N GLU A 23 18.91 5.34 1.39
CA GLU A 23 19.51 4.18 2.03
C GLU A 23 19.70 4.41 3.54
N GLY A 24 19.45 3.37 4.33
CA GLY A 24 19.53 3.41 5.78
C GLY A 24 18.29 3.99 6.48
N ASN A 25 17.26 4.41 5.76
CA ASN A 25 15.99 4.80 6.39
C ASN A 25 15.26 3.58 6.92
N PHE A 26 14.67 3.76 8.11
CA PHE A 26 13.69 2.84 8.66
C PHE A 26 12.51 3.62 9.24
N GLY A 27 11.36 3.00 9.25
CA GLY A 27 10.13 3.58 9.74
C GLY A 27 9.27 2.59 10.48
N PHE A 28 8.46 3.14 11.36
CA PHE A 28 7.44 2.42 12.11
C PHE A 28 6.11 3.14 11.93
N THR A 29 5.08 2.39 11.55
CA THR A 29 3.76 2.94 11.29
C THR A 29 2.73 2.23 12.15
N LEU A 30 1.90 2.99 12.87
CA LEU A 30 0.69 2.52 13.52
C LEU A 30 -0.49 3.06 12.74
N TYR A 31 -1.33 2.18 12.25
CA TYR A 31 -2.56 2.51 11.55
C TYR A 31 -3.76 1.95 12.31
N ASP A 32 -4.76 2.80 12.52
CA ASP A 32 -6.05 2.45 13.12
C ASP A 32 -7.18 2.91 12.20
N GLY A 33 -7.89 1.95 11.62
CA GLY A 33 -8.96 2.20 10.65
C GLY A 33 -9.95 1.04 10.59
N MET A 34 -10.66 0.95 9.49
CA MET A 34 -11.60 -0.14 9.20
C MET A 34 -11.20 -0.83 7.89
N PRO A 35 -11.11 -2.15 7.86
CA PRO A 35 -11.52 -3.11 8.89
C PRO A 35 -10.42 -3.47 9.88
N ASP A 36 -9.24 -2.88 9.79
CA ASP A 36 -8.07 -3.37 10.50
C ASP A 36 -7.27 -2.30 11.26
N GLN A 37 -6.53 -2.77 12.22
CA GLN A 37 -5.43 -2.08 12.87
C GLN A 37 -4.12 -2.72 12.44
N LYS A 38 -3.11 -1.90 12.13
CA LYS A 38 -1.86 -2.40 11.56
C LYS A 38 -0.64 -1.74 12.18
N VAL A 39 0.34 -2.56 12.49
CA VAL A 39 1.68 -2.15 12.87
C VAL A 39 2.63 -2.56 11.77
N THR A 40 3.41 -1.63 11.25
CA THR A 40 4.35 -1.93 10.18
C THR A 40 5.73 -1.38 10.51
N PHE A 41 6.75 -2.20 10.29
CA PHE A 41 8.15 -1.79 10.28
C PHE A 41 8.64 -1.81 8.84
N THR A 42 9.19 -0.68 8.38
CA THR A 42 9.67 -0.53 6.99
C THR A 42 11.11 -0.10 6.98
N SER A 43 11.91 -0.66 6.09
CA SER A 43 13.32 -0.35 5.90
C SER A 43 13.62 -0.10 4.42
N SER A 44 14.52 0.85 4.16
CA SER A 44 15.15 1.08 2.87
C SER A 44 16.64 0.70 2.97
N PRO A 45 16.97 -0.61 2.91
CA PRO A 45 18.36 -1.07 3.05
C PRO A 45 19.24 -0.61 1.90
N TYR A 46 18.64 -0.35 0.75
CA TYR A 46 19.28 0.24 -0.43
C TYR A 46 18.35 1.30 -1.02
N SER A 47 18.90 2.24 -1.77
CA SER A 47 18.12 3.31 -2.41
C SER A 47 17.06 2.80 -3.41
N TRP A 48 17.20 1.58 -3.91
CA TRP A 48 16.31 0.92 -4.87
C TRP A 48 15.39 -0.14 -4.25
N LEU A 49 15.53 -0.42 -2.96
CA LEU A 49 14.81 -1.47 -2.25
C LEU A 49 14.09 -0.91 -1.02
N GLU A 50 12.80 -1.15 -0.94
CA GLU A 50 11.98 -0.95 0.26
C GLU A 50 11.37 -2.29 0.66
N ALA A 51 11.54 -2.67 1.91
CA ALA A 51 10.99 -3.89 2.49
C ALA A 51 10.29 -3.57 3.80
N SER A 52 9.12 -4.16 4.02
CA SER A 52 8.42 -4.01 5.29
C SER A 52 7.86 -5.32 5.81
N PHE A 53 7.77 -5.39 7.14
CA PHE A 53 7.05 -6.41 7.88
C PHE A 53 5.85 -5.76 8.53
N PHE A 54 4.69 -6.39 8.43
CA PHE A 54 3.48 -5.92 9.11
C PHE A 54 2.87 -7.01 10.00
N TYR A 55 2.21 -6.53 11.05
CA TYR A 55 1.29 -7.29 11.86
C TYR A 55 -0.03 -6.54 11.94
N MET A 56 -1.14 -7.23 11.71
CA MET A 56 -2.46 -6.61 11.72
C MET A 56 -3.47 -7.42 12.52
N ASN A 57 -4.49 -6.70 12.99
CA ASN A 57 -5.68 -7.22 13.63
C ASN A 57 -6.89 -6.76 12.83
N ILE A 58 -7.59 -7.69 12.19
CA ILE A 58 -8.84 -7.42 11.47
C ILE A 58 -10.00 -7.55 12.46
N GLN A 59 -10.72 -6.46 12.64
CA GLN A 59 -11.83 -6.36 13.58
C GLN A 59 -13.06 -7.10 13.04
N GLU A 60 -13.76 -7.81 13.91
CA GLU A 60 -15.06 -8.47 13.74
C GLU A 60 -15.44 -9.06 12.36
N GLY A 61 -15.59 -10.37 12.33
CA GLY A 61 -16.34 -11.06 11.27
C GLY A 61 -15.56 -11.39 9.99
N GLY A 62 -14.25 -11.32 10.03
CA GLY A 62 -13.39 -11.51 8.85
C GLY A 62 -13.30 -12.95 8.31
N TRP A 63 -13.88 -13.95 8.98
CA TRP A 63 -13.85 -15.33 8.49
C TRP A 63 -15.21 -15.99 8.62
N ALA A 64 -15.66 -16.62 7.55
CA ALA A 64 -16.90 -17.40 7.55
C ALA A 64 -16.83 -18.49 8.63
N GLY A 65 -17.55 -18.27 9.73
CA GLY A 65 -17.64 -19.21 10.85
C GLY A 65 -17.06 -18.73 12.20
N ALA A 66 -16.30 -17.65 12.23
CA ALA A 66 -15.80 -17.07 13.49
C ALA A 66 -16.66 -15.83 13.85
N ILE A 67 -17.84 -16.08 14.38
CA ILE A 67 -18.67 -15.02 14.97
C ILE A 67 -17.91 -14.50 16.21
N ASN A 68 -17.64 -13.18 16.24
CA ASN A 68 -16.99 -12.46 17.35
C ASN A 68 -15.52 -12.79 17.64
N LYS A 69 -14.68 -13.06 16.64
CA LYS A 69 -13.24 -13.16 16.84
C LYS A 69 -12.47 -12.29 15.84
N ASP A 70 -11.55 -11.52 16.39
CA ASP A 70 -10.56 -10.80 15.59
C ASP A 70 -9.66 -11.78 14.83
N TYR A 71 -9.37 -11.47 13.58
CA TYR A 71 -8.40 -12.22 12.79
C TYR A 71 -7.06 -11.50 12.81
N LYS A 72 -6.01 -12.20 13.20
CA LYS A 72 -4.65 -11.66 13.25
C LYS A 72 -3.83 -12.22 12.10
N ASP A 73 -3.13 -11.34 11.41
CA ASP A 73 -2.28 -11.71 10.29
C ASP A 73 -0.95 -10.95 10.30
N LYS A 74 0.01 -11.50 9.58
CA LYS A 74 1.34 -10.93 9.42
C LYS A 74 1.87 -11.26 8.03
N GLY A 75 2.70 -10.39 7.49
CA GLY A 75 3.30 -10.59 6.18
C GLY A 75 4.44 -9.61 5.91
N PHE A 76 4.97 -9.72 4.70
CA PHE A 76 6.04 -8.86 4.21
C PHE A 76 5.56 -8.13 2.96
N ASN A 77 6.05 -6.91 2.79
CA ASN A 77 5.89 -6.18 1.55
C ASN A 77 7.29 -5.90 0.97
N LEU A 78 7.36 -5.90 -0.34
CA LEU A 78 8.59 -5.63 -1.08
C LEU A 78 8.30 -4.66 -2.21
N LYS A 79 9.14 -3.63 -2.37
CA LYS A 79 9.08 -2.70 -3.50
C LYS A 79 10.47 -2.45 -4.05
N LEU A 80 10.58 -2.51 -5.38
CA LEU A 80 11.81 -2.31 -6.14
C LEU A 80 11.69 -1.09 -7.05
N ARG A 81 12.70 -0.23 -7.04
CA ARG A 81 12.83 0.87 -8.00
C ARG A 81 13.34 0.30 -9.33
N LEU A 82 12.58 0.51 -10.38
CA LEU A 82 12.99 0.15 -11.75
C LEU A 82 13.64 1.33 -12.46
N LYS A 83 13.20 2.57 -12.13
CA LYS A 83 13.69 3.79 -12.75
C LYS A 83 13.55 4.98 -11.82
N GLU A 84 14.53 5.84 -11.79
CA GLU A 84 14.45 7.14 -11.11
C GLU A 84 13.72 8.18 -11.97
N GLU A 85 13.14 9.18 -11.29
CA GLU A 85 12.54 10.31 -11.97
C GLU A 85 13.58 11.17 -12.68
N GLY A 86 13.21 11.60 -13.86
CA GLY A 86 13.95 12.54 -14.68
C GLY A 86 12.98 13.25 -15.62
N ILE A 87 13.25 13.24 -16.93
CA ILE A 87 12.27 13.68 -17.92
C ILE A 87 11.03 12.79 -17.94
N LEU A 88 11.21 11.51 -17.61
CA LEU A 88 10.15 10.51 -17.48
C LEU A 88 9.88 10.23 -16.00
N PRO A 89 8.67 9.76 -15.65
CA PRO A 89 8.33 9.38 -14.28
C PRO A 89 9.30 8.36 -13.66
N ALA A 90 9.44 8.41 -12.35
CA ALA A 90 9.96 7.29 -11.58
C ALA A 90 9.06 6.07 -11.76
N ILE A 91 9.63 4.86 -11.79
CA ILE A 91 8.87 3.61 -11.93
C ILE A 91 9.30 2.63 -10.84
N ALA A 92 8.33 2.02 -10.20
CA ALA A 92 8.55 0.96 -9.23
C ALA A 92 7.58 -0.21 -9.45
N ILE A 93 7.99 -1.37 -8.98
CA ILE A 93 7.18 -2.59 -8.90
C ILE A 93 7.17 -3.06 -7.46
N GLY A 94 6.04 -3.62 -7.01
CA GLY A 94 5.99 -4.13 -5.64
C GLY A 94 4.97 -5.23 -5.46
N ILE A 95 5.14 -5.93 -4.33
CA ILE A 95 4.29 -7.02 -3.88
C ILE A 95 3.98 -6.76 -2.41
N ASN A 96 2.70 -6.73 -2.06
CA ASN A 96 2.23 -6.69 -0.69
C ASN A 96 1.82 -8.10 -0.25
N ASP A 97 2.06 -8.40 1.03
CA ASP A 97 1.76 -9.69 1.65
C ASP A 97 2.47 -10.84 0.93
N LEU A 98 3.76 -10.63 0.67
CA LEU A 98 4.68 -11.66 0.15
C LEU A 98 4.88 -12.73 1.23
N ALA A 99 4.66 -14.00 0.87
CA ALA A 99 4.81 -15.13 1.78
C ALA A 99 4.02 -15.01 3.11
N GLY A 100 2.97 -14.19 3.14
CA GLY A 100 1.98 -14.14 4.22
C GLY A 100 0.81 -15.10 3.95
N THR A 101 -0.35 -14.81 4.55
CA THR A 101 -1.57 -15.57 4.24
C THR A 101 -2.16 -15.20 2.88
N GLY A 102 -1.70 -14.09 2.31
CA GLY A 102 -2.21 -13.53 1.08
C GLY A 102 -3.53 -12.78 1.22
N TYR A 103 -3.97 -12.53 2.44
CA TYR A 103 -5.23 -11.84 2.71
C TYR A 103 -5.27 -10.44 2.09
N TYR A 104 -4.15 -9.72 2.17
CA TYR A 104 -3.90 -8.44 1.49
C TYR A 104 -2.98 -8.56 0.28
N GLY A 105 -2.78 -9.78 -0.22
CA GLY A 105 -1.92 -10.05 -1.36
C GLY A 105 -2.27 -9.20 -2.55
N SER A 106 -1.35 -8.35 -2.96
CA SER A 106 -1.50 -7.48 -4.13
C SER A 106 -0.16 -7.19 -4.76
N GLU A 107 -0.17 -7.02 -6.06
CA GLU A 107 0.98 -6.61 -6.84
C GLU A 107 0.65 -5.29 -7.55
N TYR A 108 1.68 -4.53 -7.86
CA TYR A 108 1.51 -3.27 -8.56
C TYR A 108 2.72 -2.87 -9.37
N ILE A 109 2.46 -2.10 -10.43
CA ILE A 109 3.46 -1.31 -11.14
C ILE A 109 2.99 0.13 -11.02
N VAL A 110 3.86 1.02 -10.55
CA VAL A 110 3.51 2.41 -10.28
C VAL A 110 4.51 3.37 -10.88
N GLY A 111 4.00 4.44 -11.47
CA GLY A 111 4.74 5.62 -11.89
C GLY A 111 4.48 6.79 -10.94
N SER A 112 5.49 7.63 -10.70
CA SER A 112 5.36 8.86 -9.92
C SER A 112 6.10 10.00 -10.61
N TYR A 113 5.45 11.17 -10.65
CA TYR A 113 6.03 12.37 -11.26
C TYR A 113 5.69 13.62 -10.46
N GLY A 114 6.73 14.34 -10.04
CA GLY A 114 6.62 15.52 -9.21
C GLY A 114 6.73 16.81 -10.02
N ILE A 115 5.85 17.77 -9.76
CA ILE A 115 5.91 19.12 -10.30
C ILE A 115 5.65 20.11 -9.17
N ASN A 116 6.66 20.89 -8.81
CA ASN A 116 6.59 21.81 -7.66
C ASN A 116 6.17 21.09 -6.37
N ASN A 117 5.03 21.50 -5.80
CA ASN A 117 4.50 20.95 -4.57
C ASN A 117 3.51 19.78 -4.78
N ILE A 118 3.29 19.38 -6.02
CA ILE A 118 2.38 18.31 -6.40
C ILE A 118 3.20 17.09 -6.82
N ASP A 119 2.85 15.93 -6.28
CA ASP A 119 3.37 14.64 -6.71
C ASP A 119 2.21 13.76 -7.17
N THR A 120 2.28 13.28 -8.40
CA THR A 120 1.26 12.46 -9.03
C THR A 120 1.70 11.01 -9.08
N HIS A 121 0.77 10.10 -8.85
CA HIS A 121 1.02 8.67 -8.80
C HIS A 121 -0.03 7.94 -9.63
N PHE A 122 0.39 7.04 -10.50
CA PHE A 122 -0.50 6.28 -11.37
C PHE A 122 0.07 4.89 -11.62
N GLY A 123 -0.78 3.92 -11.80
CA GLY A 123 -0.29 2.56 -11.99
C GLY A 123 -1.38 1.54 -12.27
N LEU A 124 -0.94 0.29 -12.26
CA LEU A 124 -1.77 -0.89 -12.41
C LEU A 124 -1.61 -1.77 -11.18
N ALA A 125 -2.72 -2.36 -10.73
CA ALA A 125 -2.73 -3.20 -9.55
C ALA A 125 -3.49 -4.50 -9.78
N TRP A 126 -3.00 -5.56 -9.14
CA TRP A 126 -3.54 -6.91 -9.10
C TRP A 126 -3.92 -7.28 -7.66
N GLY A 127 -4.66 -8.36 -7.51
CA GLY A 127 -5.01 -8.92 -6.21
C GLY A 127 -5.91 -7.99 -5.39
N ASN A 128 -5.58 -7.74 -4.12
CA ASN A 128 -6.40 -6.93 -3.22
C ASN A 128 -6.57 -5.48 -3.66
N LEU A 129 -5.66 -4.93 -4.46
CA LEU A 129 -5.77 -3.59 -5.03
C LEU A 129 -6.49 -3.57 -6.39
N ASN A 130 -7.04 -4.69 -6.85
CA ASN A 130 -7.75 -4.83 -8.13
C ASN A 130 -9.27 -4.72 -7.96
N GLY A 131 -9.76 -3.68 -7.30
CA GLY A 131 -11.18 -3.46 -7.03
C GLY A 131 -11.82 -2.29 -7.80
N SER A 132 -11.16 -1.74 -8.82
CA SER A 132 -11.73 -0.67 -9.64
C SER A 132 -12.88 -1.18 -10.51
N LYS A 133 -13.93 -0.36 -10.65
CA LYS A 133 -14.99 -0.60 -11.65
C LYS A 133 -14.51 -0.38 -13.09
N ARG A 134 -13.33 0.20 -13.29
CA ARG A 134 -12.70 0.50 -14.59
C ARG A 134 -11.53 -0.45 -14.89
N SER A 135 -11.62 -1.69 -14.41
CA SER A 135 -10.63 -2.72 -14.72
C SER A 135 -10.65 -3.09 -16.21
N PHE A 136 -9.51 -3.54 -16.71
CA PHE A 136 -9.37 -4.06 -18.08
C PHE A 136 -8.55 -5.35 -18.06
N LYS A 137 -8.55 -6.08 -19.16
CA LYS A 137 -7.91 -7.39 -19.27
C LYS A 137 -6.42 -7.29 -18.89
N ASN A 138 -5.96 -8.26 -18.11
CA ASN A 138 -4.56 -8.32 -17.67
C ASN A 138 -3.60 -8.33 -18.87
N PRO A 139 -2.71 -7.34 -19.03
CA PRO A 139 -1.80 -7.28 -20.15
C PRO A 139 -0.80 -8.44 -20.18
N PHE A 140 -0.45 -9.01 -19.02
CA PHE A 140 0.45 -10.17 -18.97
C PHE A 140 -0.17 -11.45 -19.50
N SER A 141 -1.50 -11.50 -19.67
CA SER A 141 -2.18 -12.63 -20.34
C SER A 141 -1.73 -12.82 -21.80
N ILE A 142 -1.15 -11.79 -22.43
CA ILE A 142 -0.55 -11.86 -23.76
C ILE A 142 0.73 -12.70 -23.73
N LEU A 143 1.47 -12.69 -22.62
CA LEU A 143 2.72 -13.44 -22.47
C LEU A 143 2.46 -14.92 -22.13
N SER A 144 1.46 -15.19 -21.28
CA SER A 144 1.04 -16.53 -20.91
C SER A 144 -0.39 -16.53 -20.38
N SER A 145 -1.16 -17.55 -20.74
CA SER A 145 -2.51 -17.77 -20.18
C SER A 145 -2.52 -17.99 -18.66
N SER A 146 -1.38 -18.40 -18.07
CA SER A 146 -1.25 -18.56 -16.62
C SER A 146 -1.47 -17.25 -15.84
N PHE A 147 -1.29 -16.08 -16.47
CA PHE A 147 -1.59 -14.78 -15.87
C PHE A 147 -3.07 -14.39 -15.92
N SER A 148 -3.92 -15.16 -16.63
CA SER A 148 -5.35 -14.84 -16.75
C SER A 148 -6.19 -15.26 -15.56
N GLU A 149 -5.64 -16.06 -14.65
CA GLU A 149 -6.36 -16.57 -13.49
C GLU A 149 -5.47 -16.48 -12.24
N ARG A 150 -6.03 -15.95 -11.15
CA ARG A 150 -5.34 -15.90 -9.85
C ARG A 150 -5.66 -17.14 -9.06
N PRO A 151 -4.68 -17.96 -8.66
CA PRO A 151 -4.91 -19.09 -7.77
C PRO A 151 -5.57 -18.64 -6.46
N SER A 152 -6.47 -19.48 -5.92
CA SER A 152 -7.13 -19.20 -4.67
C SER A 152 -6.12 -19.10 -3.51
N ASP A 153 -6.45 -18.27 -2.51
CA ASP A 153 -5.63 -18.07 -1.31
C ASP A 153 -5.64 -19.28 -0.36
N ASP A 154 -6.46 -20.28 -0.66
CA ASP A 154 -6.76 -21.38 0.23
C ASP A 154 -5.75 -22.52 0.11
N THR A 155 -4.53 -22.26 0.60
CA THR A 155 -3.52 -23.32 0.76
C THR A 155 -3.58 -23.97 2.15
N GLY A 156 -4.47 -23.50 3.03
CA GLY A 156 -4.60 -24.00 4.41
C GLY A 156 -3.37 -23.72 5.31
N TYR A 157 -2.28 -23.26 4.76
CA TYR A 157 -1.03 -22.94 5.45
C TYR A 157 -0.54 -21.56 5.01
N GLY A 158 -0.58 -20.59 5.91
CA GLY A 158 0.04 -19.29 5.68
C GLY A 158 1.58 -19.40 5.48
N GLY A 159 2.17 -18.46 4.77
CA GLY A 159 3.62 -18.38 4.61
C GLY A 159 4.20 -19.16 3.42
N GLN A 160 3.39 -19.59 2.48
CA GLN A 160 3.87 -20.25 1.27
C GLN A 160 4.10 -19.24 0.12
N PHE A 161 5.25 -19.34 -0.51
CA PHE A 161 5.57 -18.59 -1.72
C PHE A 161 4.96 -19.30 -2.95
N GLN A 162 3.96 -18.66 -3.56
CA GLN A 162 3.32 -19.15 -4.79
C GLN A 162 3.61 -18.18 -5.95
N ALA A 163 4.65 -18.48 -6.73
CA ALA A 163 5.06 -17.63 -7.86
C ALA A 163 3.95 -17.43 -8.91
N SER A 164 3.11 -18.44 -9.15
CA SER A 164 1.99 -18.39 -10.10
C SER A 164 0.89 -17.40 -9.71
N ARG A 165 0.90 -16.91 -8.49
CA ARG A 165 -0.10 -15.97 -7.98
C ARG A 165 0.22 -14.53 -8.34
N TYR A 166 1.50 -14.20 -8.47
CA TYR A 166 1.92 -12.82 -8.66
C TYR A 166 1.61 -12.32 -10.07
N PHE A 167 1.03 -11.11 -10.14
CA PHE A 167 0.59 -10.45 -11.37
C PHE A 167 -0.46 -11.24 -12.18
N SER A 168 -1.12 -12.19 -11.54
CA SER A 168 -2.16 -13.04 -12.11
C SER A 168 -3.52 -12.57 -11.65
N ASP A 169 -4.40 -12.31 -12.57
CA ASP A 169 -5.84 -12.04 -12.43
C ASP A 169 -6.43 -11.90 -13.84
N GLU A 170 -7.74 -12.10 -14.03
CA GLU A 170 -8.38 -11.87 -15.31
C GLU A 170 -8.25 -10.42 -15.77
N ASN A 171 -8.46 -9.50 -14.84
CA ASN A 171 -8.41 -8.07 -15.07
C ASN A 171 -7.42 -7.38 -14.13
N VAL A 172 -7.01 -6.17 -14.49
CA VAL A 172 -6.18 -5.28 -13.66
C VAL A 172 -6.87 -3.94 -13.45
N SER A 173 -6.65 -3.33 -12.31
CA SER A 173 -7.19 -2.01 -11.96
C SER A 173 -6.17 -0.92 -12.23
N PRO A 174 -6.49 0.05 -13.07
CA PRO A 174 -5.74 1.30 -13.07
C PRO A 174 -6.06 2.09 -11.80
N PHE A 175 -5.05 2.74 -11.24
CA PHE A 175 -5.19 3.64 -10.12
C PHE A 175 -4.50 4.98 -10.36
N PHE A 176 -4.95 5.97 -9.62
CA PHE A 176 -4.39 7.31 -9.67
C PHE A 176 -4.49 7.98 -8.29
N GLY A 177 -3.52 8.81 -8.00
CA GLY A 177 -3.55 9.64 -6.81
C GLY A 177 -2.58 10.81 -6.88
N ILE A 178 -2.78 11.76 -5.97
CA ILE A 178 -2.02 13.00 -5.89
C ILE A 178 -1.67 13.26 -4.43
N SER A 179 -0.45 13.70 -4.18
CA SER A 179 -0.08 14.37 -2.95
C SER A 179 0.30 15.83 -3.22
N TYR A 180 -0.12 16.71 -2.32
CA TYR A 180 0.13 18.14 -2.39
C TYR A 180 0.73 18.65 -1.08
N ALA A 181 1.98 19.09 -1.14
CA ALA A 181 2.65 19.71 -0.01
C ALA A 181 2.15 21.17 0.12
N LEU A 182 1.22 21.40 1.06
CA LEU A 182 0.70 22.73 1.34
C LEU A 182 1.81 23.61 1.91
N ASN A 183 2.67 23.06 2.75
CA ASN A 183 3.88 23.64 3.30
C ASN A 183 4.82 22.52 3.81
N ASP A 184 5.90 22.85 4.49
CA ASP A 184 6.90 21.90 5.02
C ASP A 184 6.35 20.93 6.08
N LYS A 185 5.17 21.21 6.63
CA LYS A 185 4.54 20.42 7.69
C LYS A 185 3.25 19.73 7.30
N ILE A 186 2.55 20.22 6.28
CA ILE A 186 1.22 19.71 5.91
C ILE A 186 1.25 19.13 4.51
N LEU A 187 0.86 17.86 4.41
CA LEU A 187 0.69 17.13 3.16
C LEU A 187 -0.77 16.70 3.01
N LEU A 188 -1.36 17.04 1.88
CA LEU A 188 -2.69 16.57 1.49
C LEU A 188 -2.54 15.41 0.51
N LYS A 189 -3.36 14.38 0.66
CA LYS A 189 -3.37 13.22 -0.22
C LYS A 189 -4.77 12.94 -0.72
N PHE A 190 -4.88 12.58 -1.98
CA PHE A 190 -6.11 12.16 -2.65
C PHE A 190 -5.81 10.96 -3.53
N GLU A 191 -6.68 9.95 -3.50
CA GLU A 191 -6.49 8.77 -4.34
C GLU A 191 -7.83 8.17 -4.80
N THR A 192 -7.78 7.47 -5.93
CA THR A 192 -8.84 6.55 -6.34
C THR A 192 -8.60 5.23 -5.63
N ASP A 193 -9.34 4.95 -4.57
CA ASP A 193 -9.16 3.72 -3.80
C ASP A 193 -9.64 2.50 -4.60
N THR A 194 -8.69 1.65 -4.96
CA THR A 194 -8.92 0.41 -5.72
C THR A 194 -8.93 -0.84 -4.85
N THR A 195 -8.96 -0.71 -3.52
CA THR A 195 -9.03 -1.86 -2.61
C THR A 195 -10.28 -2.70 -2.90
N ARG A 196 -10.13 -4.01 -2.98
CA ARG A 196 -11.26 -4.95 -3.09
C ARG A 196 -12.02 -4.98 -1.78
N LEU A 197 -13.34 -4.83 -1.86
CA LEU A 197 -14.23 -4.74 -0.70
C LEU A 197 -15.19 -5.93 -0.60
N ASP A 198 -15.13 -6.83 -1.56
CA ASP A 198 -16.21 -7.77 -1.86
C ASP A 198 -16.04 -9.17 -1.26
N GLN A 199 -14.85 -9.57 -0.85
CA GLN A 199 -14.64 -11.00 -0.66
C GLN A 199 -14.37 -11.45 0.77
N LYS A 200 -13.29 -11.02 1.39
CA LYS A 200 -12.82 -11.62 2.64
C LYS A 200 -12.75 -10.64 3.80
N ILE A 201 -12.77 -9.36 3.50
CA ILE A 201 -12.55 -8.31 4.47
C ILE A 201 -13.91 -7.71 4.88
N PRO A 202 -14.18 -7.56 6.17
CA PRO A 202 -15.46 -7.05 6.67
C PRO A 202 -15.55 -5.53 6.53
N PHE A 203 -15.63 -5.02 5.33
CA PHE A 203 -15.89 -3.62 5.10
C PHE A 203 -17.34 -3.28 5.44
N LYS A 204 -17.55 -2.15 6.10
CA LYS A 204 -18.86 -1.62 6.44
C LYS A 204 -19.72 -1.40 5.20
N ASN A 205 -19.13 -0.81 4.17
CA ASN A 205 -19.80 -0.61 2.88
C ASN A 205 -18.99 -1.28 1.75
N LYS A 206 -19.49 -2.42 1.28
CA LYS A 206 -18.85 -3.16 0.18
C LYS A 206 -19.05 -2.52 -1.19
N ASN A 207 -20.01 -1.61 -1.32
CA ASN A 207 -20.31 -0.89 -2.56
C ASN A 207 -20.40 0.62 -2.32
N PRO A 208 -19.30 1.27 -1.92
CA PRO A 208 -19.33 2.71 -1.70
C PRO A 208 -19.68 3.44 -2.99
N SER A 209 -20.51 4.47 -2.88
CA SER A 209 -20.88 5.33 -4.01
C SER A 209 -19.68 6.05 -4.58
N LYS A 210 -18.73 6.41 -3.71
CA LYS A 210 -17.47 7.03 -4.03
C LYS A 210 -16.31 6.09 -3.70
N ARG A 211 -15.31 6.08 -4.56
CA ARG A 211 -14.05 5.38 -4.36
C ARG A 211 -12.88 6.37 -4.33
N ILE A 212 -13.10 7.49 -3.66
CA ILE A 212 -12.07 8.51 -3.45
C ILE A 212 -11.78 8.56 -1.96
N SER A 213 -10.51 8.43 -1.63
CA SER A 213 -10.01 8.63 -0.28
C SER A 213 -9.18 9.91 -0.22
N SER A 214 -9.22 10.59 0.92
CA SER A 214 -8.47 11.81 1.18
C SER A 214 -7.80 11.76 2.54
N ALA A 215 -6.64 12.40 2.67
CA ALA A 215 -5.94 12.47 3.95
C ALA A 215 -5.24 13.82 4.12
N VAL A 216 -5.08 14.17 5.39
CA VAL A 216 -4.22 15.26 5.85
C VAL A 216 -3.14 14.66 6.75
N GLU A 217 -1.90 14.94 6.44
CA GLU A 217 -0.75 14.54 7.25
C GLU A 217 -0.07 15.78 7.84
N TYR A 218 0.25 15.69 9.11
CA TYR A 218 0.97 16.72 9.85
C TYR A 218 2.33 16.20 10.32
N LYS A 219 3.38 16.75 9.75
CA LYS A 219 4.77 16.51 10.16
C LYS A 219 5.08 17.33 11.40
N TYR A 220 5.06 16.69 12.57
CA TYR A 220 5.39 17.34 13.84
C TYR A 220 6.87 17.75 13.87
N ASN A 221 7.76 16.83 13.47
CA ASN A 221 9.19 17.05 13.28
C ASN A 221 9.73 16.10 12.19
N ASP A 222 11.03 16.03 11.98
CA ASP A 222 11.64 15.22 10.93
C ASP A 222 11.41 13.71 11.10
N ASN A 223 11.14 13.28 12.33
CA ASN A 223 10.93 11.87 12.66
C ASN A 223 9.46 11.48 12.83
N LEU A 224 8.60 12.42 13.25
CA LEU A 224 7.22 12.15 13.65
C LEU A 224 6.21 12.81 12.71
N THR A 225 5.26 12.01 12.24
CA THR A 225 4.13 12.47 11.41
C THR A 225 2.83 11.83 11.91
N PHE A 226 1.76 12.59 11.91
CA PHE A 226 0.41 12.15 12.20
C PHE A 226 -0.44 12.33 10.95
N ALA A 227 -1.35 11.39 10.71
CA ALA A 227 -2.29 11.49 9.60
C ALA A 227 -3.71 11.14 10.03
N ILE A 228 -4.66 11.82 9.42
CA ILE A 228 -6.08 11.49 9.47
C ILE A 228 -6.53 11.32 8.02
N SER A 229 -7.25 10.25 7.74
CA SER A 229 -7.84 10.02 6.42
C SER A 229 -9.34 9.75 6.50
N ASN A 230 -10.05 10.16 5.45
CA ASN A 230 -11.40 9.71 5.13
C ASN A 230 -11.28 8.74 3.97
N GLU A 231 -11.63 7.49 4.19
CA GLU A 231 -11.48 6.44 3.20
C GLU A 231 -12.82 6.11 2.55
N ARG A 232 -12.92 6.35 1.24
CA ARG A 232 -14.11 6.09 0.41
C ARG A 232 -15.40 6.75 0.87
N ASP A 233 -15.30 7.79 1.70
CA ASP A 233 -16.43 8.45 2.36
C ASP A 233 -17.21 7.51 3.32
N ASP A 234 -16.54 6.46 3.80
CA ASP A 234 -17.14 5.40 4.62
C ASP A 234 -16.72 5.49 6.10
N TYR A 235 -15.44 5.78 6.36
CA TYR A 235 -14.89 5.92 7.71
C TYR A 235 -13.66 6.82 7.77
N PHE A 236 -13.35 7.25 8.98
CA PHE A 236 -12.09 7.93 9.28
C PHE A 236 -11.07 6.94 9.82
N SER A 237 -9.82 7.16 9.49
CA SER A 237 -8.69 6.42 10.06
C SER A 237 -7.63 7.38 10.59
N PHE A 238 -6.82 6.85 11.48
CA PHE A 238 -5.70 7.55 12.07
C PHE A 238 -4.41 6.79 11.81
N LYS A 239 -3.32 7.53 11.57
CA LYS A 239 -1.99 6.94 11.37
C LYS A 239 -0.93 7.75 12.10
N PHE A 240 -0.07 7.05 12.80
CA PHE A 240 1.15 7.56 13.39
C PHE A 240 2.34 6.98 12.64
N ILE A 241 3.31 7.83 12.30
CA ILE A 241 4.53 7.46 11.59
C ILE A 241 5.73 7.96 12.36
N TYR A 242 6.64 7.06 12.70
CA TYR A 242 7.99 7.37 13.11
C TYR A 242 8.97 6.94 12.03
N LYS A 243 9.92 7.78 11.65
CA LYS A 243 10.99 7.45 10.71
C LYS A 243 12.32 8.00 11.16
N ARG A 244 13.40 7.31 10.84
CA ARG A 244 14.77 7.72 11.12
C ARG A 244 15.71 7.18 10.05
N ASN A 245 16.84 7.87 9.83
CA ASN A 245 17.91 7.40 8.98
C ASN A 245 19.12 7.01 9.82
N ALA A 246 19.44 5.71 9.85
CA ALA A 246 20.54 5.16 10.65
C ALA A 246 21.92 5.62 10.18
N THR A 247 22.09 5.94 8.89
CA THR A 247 23.38 6.34 8.32
C THR A 247 23.70 7.81 8.55
N LYS A 248 22.68 8.66 8.73
CA LYS A 248 22.84 10.10 8.98
C LYS A 248 23.12 10.41 10.45
N ASP A 249 22.86 9.47 11.35
CA ASP A 249 23.04 9.65 12.80
C ASP A 249 24.42 9.23 13.32
N THR A 250 25.31 8.71 12.49
CA THR A 250 26.66 8.24 12.90
C THR A 250 27.68 9.35 13.06
N GLY A 251 27.27 10.60 13.09
CA GLY A 251 28.15 11.78 13.05
C GLY A 251 28.49 12.49 14.35
N ASN A 252 28.12 11.97 15.54
CA ASN A 252 28.53 12.60 16.83
C ASN A 252 28.58 11.55 17.95
N TYR A 253 29.66 10.83 18.03
CA TYR A 253 30.14 10.20 19.26
C TYR A 253 31.58 10.66 19.52
#